data_326b10e11bc7325b9809a085fec9faf4
#
_entry.id   326b10e11bc7325b9809a085fec9faf4
#
_cell.length_a   1.000
_cell.length_b   1.000
_cell.length_c   1.000
_cell.angle_alpha   90.00
_cell.angle_beta   90.00
_cell.angle_gamma   90.00
#
_symmetry.space_group_name_H-M   'P 1'
#
loop_
_entity.id
_entity.type
_entity.pdbx_description
1 polymer ?
#
loop_
_entity_poly.entity_id
_entity_poly.type
_entity_poly.pdbx_seq_one_letter_code
_entity_poly.pdbx_strand_id
1 'polypeptide(L)'
;MKKKFVILIIGILTLTFCVNSCSKKNDNKSEIVKNKNSKVNNSEMTVPGYALGEVPIIQIPEIPNLSVTENPAAKITLDMTKKISSVPGITITPVKVENGDILGGNYTAQIGKDGKGQLSEGNKVVQSDGNGAGQYTDEKVTIQRDQNGAGQYINNITGVTLQVDSKGAGQYTDEKNGISLQVNDNGTGMYKNENNGIDIMINEEGATYTSANLVIENNSDGSGEYHDKSKNLLIENNGKGKATITYNGKTVEVDAKPLGKPPRFLKLEMVPPVPAIEANNLLITLDSGVLFDVDKYNLRPGAQEILKNLAVVLKEADIKSFEIDGHTDSDASDEYNKTLSDNRAKSVKEFLSSQGVKANIITNGYGESKPIASNDTPEGKQKNRRVEIIIPTM
;
A
#
# COMPACT_ATOMS: atom_id res chain seq x y z
N MET A 1 4.89 24.62 20.20
CA MET A 1 3.65 23.88 20.61
C MET A 1 3.79 22.44 20.13
N LYS A 2 3.93 21.50 21.07
CA LYS A 2 4.07 20.07 20.76
C LYS A 2 2.71 19.53 20.32
N LYS A 3 2.51 19.25 19.02
CA LYS A 3 1.34 18.50 18.55
C LYS A 3 1.51 17.04 18.96
N LYS A 4 0.70 16.59 19.88
CA LYS A 4 0.58 15.17 20.25
C LYS A 4 -0.06 14.44 19.07
N PHE A 5 0.66 13.51 18.47
CA PHE A 5 0.10 12.52 17.56
C PHE A 5 -0.81 11.61 18.40
N VAL A 6 -2.08 11.65 18.12
CA VAL A 6 -3.03 10.68 18.64
C VAL A 6 -2.96 9.48 17.70
N ILE A 7 -2.24 8.44 18.14
CA ILE A 7 -2.36 7.11 17.54
C ILE A 7 -3.72 6.60 17.96
N LEU A 8 -4.68 6.60 17.04
CA LEU A 8 -5.98 5.97 17.25
C LEU A 8 -5.74 4.44 17.16
N ILE A 9 -5.44 3.84 18.31
CA ILE A 9 -5.49 2.39 18.45
C ILE A 9 -6.99 2.06 18.48
N ILE A 10 -7.55 1.69 17.33
CA ILE A 10 -8.88 1.10 17.28
C ILE A 10 -8.74 -0.27 17.94
N GLY A 11 -9.24 -0.36 19.15
CA GLY A 11 -9.24 -1.58 19.92
C GLY A 11 -9.96 -2.68 19.13
N ILE A 12 -9.30 -3.81 19.03
CA ILE A 12 -9.89 -5.05 18.53
C ILE A 12 -11.04 -5.38 19.47
N LEU A 13 -12.26 -5.07 19.02
CA LEU A 13 -13.46 -5.52 19.71
C LEU A 13 -13.64 -7.00 19.34
N THR A 14 -13.07 -7.88 20.14
CA THR A 14 -13.39 -9.30 20.08
C THR A 14 -14.84 -9.47 20.52
N LEU A 15 -15.75 -9.44 19.56
CA LEU A 15 -17.12 -9.87 19.80
C LEU A 15 -17.11 -11.40 19.93
N THR A 16 -16.99 -11.87 21.15
CA THR A 16 -17.24 -13.27 21.48
C THR A 16 -18.75 -13.49 21.41
N PHE A 17 -19.24 -13.88 20.25
CA PHE A 17 -20.59 -14.42 20.15
C PHE A 17 -20.59 -15.84 20.69
N CYS A 18 -21.02 -16.02 21.92
CA CYS A 18 -21.49 -17.32 22.39
C CYS A 18 -22.79 -17.63 21.64
N VAL A 19 -22.69 -18.41 20.58
CA VAL A 19 -23.87 -19.01 19.96
C VAL A 19 -24.23 -20.24 20.82
N ASN A 20 -25.11 -20.03 21.78
CA ASN A 20 -25.81 -21.14 22.43
C ASN A 20 -26.77 -21.77 21.40
N SER A 21 -26.26 -22.76 20.68
CA SER A 21 -27.11 -23.66 19.90
C SER A 21 -27.89 -24.55 20.87
N CYS A 22 -29.05 -24.10 21.32
CA CYS A 22 -30.04 -24.95 21.93
C CYS A 22 -30.79 -25.68 20.81
N SER A 23 -30.26 -26.81 20.34
CA SER A 23 -31.05 -27.76 19.58
C SER A 23 -32.02 -28.46 20.54
N LYS A 24 -33.29 -28.07 20.51
CA LYS A 24 -34.35 -28.88 21.07
C LYS A 24 -34.43 -30.19 20.24
N LYS A 25 -33.93 -31.28 20.81
CA LYS A 25 -34.24 -32.64 20.31
C LYS A 25 -35.75 -32.84 20.35
N ASN A 26 -36.37 -32.81 19.19
CA ASN A 26 -37.67 -33.46 19.02
C ASN A 26 -37.39 -34.96 18.80
N ASP A 27 -37.63 -35.75 19.84
CA ASP A 27 -37.63 -37.19 19.76
C ASP A 27 -38.85 -37.66 18.93
N ASN A 28 -38.76 -37.57 17.62
CA ASN A 28 -39.59 -38.37 16.70
C ASN A 28 -38.73 -39.58 16.27
N LYS A 29 -38.95 -40.69 16.93
CA LYS A 29 -38.49 -41.99 16.45
C LYS A 29 -39.05 -42.28 15.06
N SER A 30 -38.29 -41.96 14.03
CA SER A 30 -38.51 -42.50 12.68
C SER A 30 -37.96 -43.90 12.65
N GLU A 31 -38.82 -44.89 12.37
CA GLU A 31 -38.42 -46.28 12.16
C GLU A 31 -37.43 -46.41 11.02
N ILE A 32 -36.24 -46.93 11.34
CA ILE A 32 -35.21 -47.26 10.34
C ILE A 32 -35.71 -48.46 9.56
N VAL A 33 -36.28 -48.24 8.39
CA VAL A 33 -36.69 -49.34 7.49
C VAL A 33 -35.43 -49.85 6.77
N LYS A 34 -34.90 -50.98 7.23
CA LYS A 34 -33.91 -51.76 6.49
C LYS A 34 -34.60 -52.39 5.27
N ASN A 35 -34.69 -51.65 4.18
CA ASN A 35 -35.34 -52.16 2.97
C ASN A 35 -34.29 -52.62 1.93
N LYS A 36 -34.13 -53.97 1.84
CA LYS A 36 -33.52 -54.62 0.69
C LYS A 36 -34.56 -54.64 -0.43
N ASN A 37 -34.39 -53.84 -1.48
CA ASN A 37 -35.15 -53.76 -2.72
C ASN A 37 -36.23 -52.65 -2.79
N SER A 38 -35.84 -51.42 -2.90
CA SER A 38 -36.56 -50.45 -3.71
C SER A 38 -35.56 -49.82 -4.69
N LYS A 39 -35.85 -49.86 -6.00
CA LYS A 39 -35.15 -49.08 -7.04
C LYS A 39 -35.46 -47.60 -6.78
N VAL A 40 -34.82 -47.02 -5.80
CA VAL A 40 -34.75 -45.58 -5.64
C VAL A 40 -33.74 -45.13 -6.66
N ASN A 41 -34.09 -44.12 -7.45
CA ASN A 41 -33.21 -43.53 -8.49
C ASN A 41 -32.03 -42.88 -7.76
N ASN A 42 -30.91 -43.58 -7.65
CA ASN A 42 -29.73 -43.14 -6.88
C ASN A 42 -29.24 -41.74 -7.27
N SER A 43 -29.54 -41.28 -8.49
CA SER A 43 -29.14 -39.96 -9.00
C SER A 43 -29.81 -38.80 -8.28
N GLU A 44 -30.98 -38.98 -7.67
CA GLU A 44 -31.69 -37.90 -6.93
C GLU A 44 -31.26 -37.81 -5.47
N MET A 45 -30.59 -38.87 -4.95
CA MET A 45 -30.09 -38.96 -3.58
C MET A 45 -28.59 -38.70 -3.45
N THR A 46 -27.98 -38.17 -4.50
CA THR A 46 -26.55 -37.85 -4.55
C THR A 46 -26.31 -36.36 -4.82
N VAL A 47 -25.18 -35.84 -4.35
CA VAL A 47 -24.66 -34.58 -4.82
C VAL A 47 -24.10 -34.74 -6.24
N PRO A 48 -24.39 -33.89 -7.22
CA PRO A 48 -23.86 -34.04 -8.56
C PRO A 48 -22.34 -34.12 -8.59
N GLY A 49 -21.81 -35.20 -9.21
CA GLY A 49 -20.36 -35.46 -9.28
C GLY A 49 -19.77 -36.25 -8.09
N TYR A 50 -20.58 -36.62 -7.10
CA TYR A 50 -20.16 -37.35 -5.92
C TYR A 50 -20.84 -38.72 -5.84
N ALA A 51 -20.22 -39.65 -5.16
CA ALA A 51 -20.82 -40.96 -4.91
C ALA A 51 -21.93 -40.90 -3.85
N LEU A 52 -22.75 -41.92 -3.78
CA LEU A 52 -23.84 -41.99 -2.82
C LEU A 52 -23.32 -41.95 -1.38
N GLY A 53 -23.81 -41.00 -0.57
CA GLY A 53 -23.37 -40.79 0.81
C GLY A 53 -22.09 -39.92 0.96
N GLU A 54 -21.49 -39.45 -0.12
CA GLU A 54 -20.37 -38.53 -0.05
C GLU A 54 -20.85 -37.09 0.19
N VAL A 55 -20.14 -36.37 1.05
CA VAL A 55 -20.32 -34.94 1.34
C VAL A 55 -19.19 -34.15 0.66
N PRO A 56 -19.51 -33.11 -0.10
CA PRO A 56 -18.50 -32.26 -0.74
C PRO A 56 -17.57 -31.57 0.27
N ILE A 57 -16.32 -31.38 -0.11
CA ILE A 57 -15.42 -30.48 0.62
C ILE A 57 -15.71 -29.05 0.20
N ILE A 58 -15.90 -28.18 1.20
CA ILE A 58 -16.16 -26.77 1.01
C ILE A 58 -15.03 -26.13 0.20
N GLN A 59 -15.39 -25.41 -0.87
CA GLN A 59 -14.44 -24.65 -1.68
C GLN A 59 -14.26 -23.25 -1.07
N ILE A 60 -13.01 -22.85 -0.88
CA ILE A 60 -12.68 -21.53 -0.36
C ILE A 60 -12.64 -20.54 -1.53
N PRO A 61 -13.42 -19.43 -1.46
CA PRO A 61 -13.37 -18.38 -2.48
C PRO A 61 -11.98 -17.72 -2.55
N GLU A 62 -11.50 -17.47 -3.76
CA GLU A 62 -10.29 -16.68 -3.98
C GLU A 62 -10.58 -15.20 -3.79
N ILE A 63 -9.65 -14.48 -3.18
CA ILE A 63 -9.68 -13.03 -3.04
C ILE A 63 -8.81 -12.44 -4.13
N PRO A 64 -9.28 -11.36 -4.80
CA PRO A 64 -8.49 -10.67 -5.81
C PRO A 64 -7.18 -10.14 -5.22
N ASN A 65 -6.10 -10.29 -5.97
CA ASN A 65 -4.80 -9.72 -5.65
C ASN A 65 -4.90 -8.19 -5.60
N LEU A 66 -4.44 -7.58 -4.52
CA LEU A 66 -4.33 -6.14 -4.40
C LEU A 66 -3.05 -5.67 -5.10
N SER A 67 -3.04 -5.69 -6.43
CA SER A 67 -1.98 -5.04 -7.18
C SER A 67 -2.30 -3.55 -7.26
N VAL A 68 -1.45 -2.73 -6.67
CA VAL A 68 -1.37 -1.33 -7.06
C VAL A 68 -0.83 -1.36 -8.49
N THR A 69 -1.66 -1.04 -9.48
CA THR A 69 -1.22 -0.83 -10.86
C THR A 69 -0.37 0.43 -10.86
N GLU A 70 0.92 0.24 -10.62
CA GLU A 70 1.88 1.32 -10.71
C GLU A 70 2.27 1.56 -12.16
N ASN A 71 2.15 2.81 -12.55
CA ASN A 71 3.13 3.36 -13.46
C ASN A 71 4.50 3.28 -12.76
N PRO A 72 5.52 2.67 -13.37
CA PRO A 72 6.86 2.77 -12.85
C PRO A 72 7.31 4.23 -13.05
N ALA A 73 7.04 5.07 -12.04
CA ALA A 73 7.61 6.39 -11.99
C ALA A 73 9.12 6.27 -11.96
N ALA A 74 9.78 7.12 -12.72
CA ALA A 74 11.23 7.17 -12.83
C ALA A 74 11.85 7.09 -11.43
N LYS A 75 12.65 6.08 -11.19
CA LYS A 75 13.40 5.89 -9.95
C LYS A 75 14.34 7.08 -9.82
N ILE A 76 13.97 8.05 -8.98
CA ILE A 76 15.02 8.84 -8.35
C ILE A 76 15.83 7.81 -7.59
N THR A 77 17.05 7.59 -8.02
CA THR A 77 17.88 6.65 -7.29
C THR A 77 18.12 7.26 -5.92
N LEU A 78 17.54 6.62 -4.92
CA LEU A 78 17.68 6.95 -3.50
C LEU A 78 19.16 7.19 -3.13
N ASP A 79 20.07 6.51 -3.82
CA ASP A 79 21.51 6.64 -3.67
C ASP A 79 22.06 8.01 -4.12
N MET A 80 21.53 8.60 -5.19
CA MET A 80 21.96 9.93 -5.62
C MET A 80 21.55 10.99 -4.59
N THR A 81 20.31 10.95 -4.12
CA THR A 81 19.80 11.87 -3.09
C THR A 81 20.59 11.73 -1.78
N LYS A 82 20.90 10.50 -1.36
CA LYS A 82 21.75 10.22 -0.18
C LYS A 82 23.13 10.85 -0.31
N LYS A 83 23.79 10.68 -1.44
CA LYS A 83 25.13 11.22 -1.68
C LYS A 83 25.15 12.75 -1.66
N ILE A 84 24.20 13.39 -2.34
CA ILE A 84 24.13 14.85 -2.37
C ILE A 84 23.74 15.43 -1.01
N SER A 85 22.80 14.82 -0.27
CA SER A 85 22.37 15.28 1.05
C SER A 85 23.45 15.14 2.13
N SER A 86 24.53 14.40 1.86
CA SER A 86 25.68 14.31 2.75
C SER A 86 26.56 15.57 2.74
N VAL A 87 26.39 16.47 1.76
CA VAL A 87 27.18 17.71 1.65
C VAL A 87 26.62 18.77 2.62
N PRO A 88 27.40 19.26 3.61
CA PRO A 88 26.94 20.28 4.54
C PRO A 88 26.56 21.58 3.84
N GLY A 89 25.49 22.24 4.28
CA GLY A 89 25.05 23.53 3.75
C GLY A 89 24.21 23.45 2.47
N ILE A 90 23.81 22.25 2.05
CA ILE A 90 22.94 22.04 0.90
C ILE A 90 21.57 21.57 1.37
N THR A 91 20.52 22.18 0.85
CA THR A 91 19.14 21.69 0.97
C THR A 91 18.75 21.02 -0.34
N ILE A 92 18.23 19.79 -0.26
CA ILE A 92 17.75 19.06 -1.43
C ILE A 92 16.25 18.88 -1.31
N THR A 93 15.56 19.21 -2.38
CA THR A 93 14.12 19.03 -2.51
C THR A 93 13.84 18.30 -3.81
N PRO A 94 13.23 17.12 -3.80
CA PRO A 94 12.68 16.53 -5.03
C PRO A 94 11.59 17.44 -5.56
N VAL A 95 11.60 17.73 -6.85
CA VAL A 95 10.63 18.62 -7.49
C VAL A 95 10.11 18.03 -8.78
N LYS A 96 8.92 18.44 -9.17
CA LYS A 96 8.39 18.18 -10.50
C LYS A 96 8.63 19.44 -11.35
N VAL A 97 9.27 19.27 -12.49
CA VAL A 97 9.47 20.35 -13.47
C VAL A 97 8.60 20.05 -14.68
N GLU A 98 7.70 20.97 -15.03
CA GLU A 98 6.90 20.92 -16.24
C GLU A 98 7.10 22.21 -17.03
N ASN A 99 7.45 22.08 -18.32
CA ASN A 99 7.68 23.22 -19.23
C ASN A 99 8.70 24.26 -18.73
N GLY A 100 9.68 23.85 -17.93
CA GLY A 100 10.71 24.71 -17.37
C GLY A 100 10.32 25.46 -16.10
N ASP A 101 9.10 25.26 -15.59
CA ASP A 101 8.66 25.77 -14.30
C ASP A 101 8.71 24.70 -13.23
N ILE A 102 9.28 25.05 -12.07
CA ILE A 102 9.25 24.22 -10.89
C ILE A 102 7.84 24.33 -10.30
N LEU A 103 7.06 23.27 -10.41
CA LEU A 103 5.73 23.21 -9.82
C LEU A 103 5.87 23.02 -8.30
N GLY A 104 5.80 24.12 -7.55
CA GLY A 104 6.07 24.12 -6.12
C GLY A 104 5.30 25.14 -5.31
N GLY A 105 3.98 25.27 -5.52
CA GLY A 105 3.15 26.12 -4.65
C GLY A 105 2.73 25.44 -3.34
N ASN A 106 2.50 24.12 -3.35
CA ASN A 106 2.04 23.34 -2.20
C ASN A 106 2.85 22.04 -2.00
N TYR A 107 4.09 22.03 -2.43
CA TYR A 107 4.96 20.88 -2.40
C TYR A 107 6.01 21.05 -1.31
N THR A 108 6.03 20.17 -0.34
CA THR A 108 7.12 20.08 0.65
C THR A 108 7.71 18.68 0.60
N ALA A 109 9.00 18.59 0.37
CA ALA A 109 9.71 17.31 0.43
C ALA A 109 10.94 17.45 1.33
N GLN A 110 11.14 16.44 2.17
CA GLN A 110 12.34 16.27 2.99
C GLN A 110 12.85 14.85 2.79
N ILE A 111 14.10 14.70 2.37
CA ILE A 111 14.74 13.41 2.21
C ILE A 111 15.95 13.38 3.15
N GLY A 112 15.95 12.43 4.09
CA GLY A 112 17.02 12.22 5.06
C GLY A 112 18.22 11.51 4.44
N LYS A 113 19.35 11.55 5.16
CA LYS A 113 20.62 10.89 4.76
C LYS A 113 20.49 9.38 4.60
N ASP A 114 19.52 8.77 5.27
CA ASP A 114 19.20 7.33 5.24
C ASP A 114 18.19 6.97 4.15
N GLY A 115 17.82 7.92 3.30
CA GLY A 115 16.84 7.74 2.22
C GLY A 115 15.40 7.69 2.69
N LYS A 116 15.15 7.96 3.96
CA LYS A 116 13.81 8.24 4.45
C LYS A 116 13.35 9.59 3.96
N GLY A 117 12.11 9.65 3.54
CA GLY A 117 11.58 10.88 2.98
C GLY A 117 10.14 11.15 3.36
N GLN A 118 9.79 12.41 3.27
CA GLN A 118 8.42 12.88 3.38
C GLN A 118 8.14 13.81 2.21
N LEU A 119 6.98 13.63 1.59
CA LEU A 119 6.46 14.48 0.53
C LEU A 119 5.03 14.86 0.88
N SER A 120 4.68 16.11 0.67
CA SER A 120 3.30 16.59 0.77
C SER A 120 2.99 17.49 -0.43
N GLU A 121 1.96 17.14 -1.20
CA GLU A 121 1.51 17.86 -2.39
C GLU A 121 -0.03 17.85 -2.41
N GLY A 122 -0.66 18.98 -2.08
CA GLY A 122 -2.12 19.02 -1.94
C GLY A 122 -2.63 17.99 -0.94
N ASN A 123 -3.48 17.06 -1.39
CA ASN A 123 -4.02 15.96 -0.58
C ASN A 123 -3.13 14.70 -0.57
N LYS A 124 -2.04 14.71 -1.35
CA LYS A 124 -1.09 13.60 -1.38
C LYS A 124 -0.04 13.76 -0.29
N VAL A 125 0.12 12.74 0.53
CA VAL A 125 1.16 12.65 1.56
C VAL A 125 1.88 11.33 1.41
N VAL A 126 3.21 11.39 1.34
CA VAL A 126 4.07 10.20 1.32
C VAL A 126 5.08 10.32 2.46
N GLN A 127 5.19 9.29 3.26
CA GLN A 127 6.28 9.09 4.21
C GLN A 127 6.88 7.72 3.93
N SER A 128 8.13 7.65 3.56
CA SER A 128 8.79 6.40 3.19
C SER A 128 10.07 6.19 3.99
N ASP A 129 10.30 4.96 4.41
CA ASP A 129 11.58 4.53 4.99
C ASP A 129 12.62 4.15 3.93
N GLY A 130 12.26 4.30 2.66
CA GLY A 130 13.10 3.95 1.52
C GLY A 130 13.10 2.47 1.13
N ASN A 131 12.42 1.60 1.90
CA ASN A 131 12.35 0.15 1.67
C ASN A 131 10.91 -0.35 1.46
N GLY A 132 9.98 0.57 1.16
CA GLY A 132 8.58 0.27 0.92
C GLY A 132 7.72 0.25 2.18
N ALA A 133 8.26 0.53 3.37
CA ALA A 133 7.49 0.82 4.57
C ALA A 133 7.21 2.31 4.69
N GLY A 134 6.12 2.67 5.37
CA GLY A 134 5.73 4.05 5.58
C GLY A 134 4.25 4.29 5.44
N GLN A 135 3.90 5.49 4.99
CA GLN A 135 2.53 5.93 4.76
C GLN A 135 2.40 6.59 3.39
N TYR A 136 1.32 6.29 2.72
CA TYR A 136 0.88 6.97 1.51
C TYR A 136 -0.60 7.30 1.63
N THR A 137 -0.98 8.51 1.30
CA THR A 137 -2.38 8.92 1.24
C THR A 137 -2.57 9.85 0.05
N ASP A 138 -3.58 9.60 -0.73
CA ASP A 138 -4.14 10.53 -1.71
C ASP A 138 -5.68 10.49 -1.64
N GLU A 139 -6.36 11.08 -2.61
CA GLU A 139 -7.83 11.07 -2.67
C GLU A 139 -8.42 9.66 -2.88
N LYS A 140 -7.63 8.74 -3.44
CA LYS A 140 -8.09 7.41 -3.86
C LYS A 140 -7.69 6.32 -2.89
N VAL A 141 -6.47 6.40 -2.34
CA VAL A 141 -5.85 5.29 -1.61
C VAL A 141 -5.14 5.77 -0.35
N THR A 142 -5.26 5.00 0.71
CA THR A 142 -4.43 5.12 1.92
C THR A 142 -3.69 3.81 2.13
N ILE A 143 -2.37 3.91 2.32
CA ILE A 143 -1.47 2.79 2.63
C ILE A 143 -0.73 3.13 3.91
N GLN A 144 -0.72 2.19 4.86
CA GLN A 144 0.17 2.19 6.02
C GLN A 144 0.83 0.82 6.06
N ARG A 145 2.15 0.77 5.96
CA ARG A 145 2.88 -0.49 5.85
C ARG A 145 4.15 -0.44 6.68
N ASP A 146 4.38 -1.49 7.46
CA ASP A 146 5.65 -1.69 8.17
C ASP A 146 6.69 -2.42 7.29
N GLN A 147 7.89 -2.63 7.82
CA GLN A 147 8.99 -3.28 7.11
C GLN A 147 8.71 -4.77 6.79
N ASN A 148 7.79 -5.40 7.51
CA ASN A 148 7.41 -6.80 7.31
C ASN A 148 6.19 -6.95 6.38
N GLY A 149 5.65 -5.85 5.89
CA GLY A 149 4.48 -5.83 5.02
C GLY A 149 3.15 -5.82 5.75
N ALA A 150 3.16 -5.81 7.09
CA ALA A 150 1.95 -5.65 7.88
C ALA A 150 1.45 -4.21 7.83
N GLY A 151 0.14 -4.03 7.98
CA GLY A 151 -0.45 -2.71 8.00
C GLY A 151 -1.86 -2.65 7.45
N GLN A 152 -2.18 -1.52 6.82
CA GLN A 152 -3.51 -1.23 6.30
C GLN A 152 -3.46 -0.68 4.87
N TYR A 153 -4.39 -1.13 4.06
CA TYR A 153 -4.71 -0.59 2.73
C TYR A 153 -6.18 -0.23 2.67
N ILE A 154 -6.50 0.96 2.16
CA ILE A 154 -7.87 1.42 1.94
C ILE A 154 -7.95 2.01 0.54
N ASN A 155 -8.90 1.54 -0.27
CA ASN A 155 -9.21 2.13 -1.56
C ASN A 155 -10.61 2.77 -1.51
N ASN A 156 -10.63 4.11 -1.45
CA ASN A 156 -11.87 4.90 -1.33
C ASN A 156 -12.74 4.85 -2.60
N ILE A 157 -12.20 4.41 -3.75
CA ILE A 157 -12.94 4.31 -5.01
C ILE A 157 -13.67 2.97 -5.11
N THR A 158 -13.01 1.90 -4.70
CA THR A 158 -13.57 0.55 -4.83
C THR A 158 -14.27 0.08 -3.55
N GLY A 159 -14.03 0.72 -2.41
CA GLY A 159 -14.50 0.29 -1.10
C GLY A 159 -13.73 -0.92 -0.56
N VAL A 160 -12.57 -1.23 -1.15
CA VAL A 160 -11.72 -2.35 -0.69
C VAL A 160 -10.87 -1.88 0.50
N THR A 161 -10.89 -2.66 1.58
CA THR A 161 -9.97 -2.48 2.70
C THR A 161 -9.23 -3.78 3.01
N LEU A 162 -7.97 -3.67 3.41
CA LEU A 162 -7.15 -4.75 3.92
C LEU A 162 -6.46 -4.29 5.20
N GLN A 163 -6.52 -5.10 6.23
CA GLN A 163 -5.67 -4.99 7.42
C GLN A 163 -5.03 -6.35 7.65
N VAL A 164 -3.70 -6.39 7.67
CA VAL A 164 -2.97 -7.65 7.78
C VAL A 164 -1.75 -7.50 8.68
N ASP A 165 -1.48 -8.54 9.47
CA ASP A 165 -0.24 -8.64 10.25
C ASP A 165 0.90 -9.27 9.42
N SER A 166 2.09 -9.35 10.01
CA SER A 166 3.29 -9.89 9.36
C SER A 166 3.23 -11.39 9.06
N LYS A 167 2.18 -12.09 9.50
CA LYS A 167 1.98 -13.53 9.25
C LYS A 167 0.88 -13.81 8.24
N GLY A 168 0.18 -12.78 7.77
CA GLY A 168 -0.92 -12.89 6.84
C GLY A 168 -2.27 -13.15 7.53
N ALA A 169 -2.36 -12.97 8.84
CA ALA A 169 -3.64 -12.92 9.54
C ALA A 169 -4.22 -11.50 9.50
N GLY A 170 -5.55 -11.38 9.41
CA GLY A 170 -6.15 -10.05 9.32
C GLY A 170 -7.57 -10.06 8.76
N GLN A 171 -7.93 -8.93 8.18
CA GLN A 171 -9.27 -8.67 7.63
C GLN A 171 -9.17 -8.09 6.21
N TYR A 172 -10.06 -8.55 5.36
CA TYR A 172 -10.31 -8.01 4.02
C TYR A 172 -11.79 -7.69 3.87
N THR A 173 -12.12 -6.53 3.31
CA THR A 173 -13.49 -6.19 2.93
C THR A 173 -13.52 -5.63 1.51
N ASP A 174 -14.60 -5.95 0.80
CA ASP A 174 -14.95 -5.35 -0.49
C ASP A 174 -16.43 -4.97 -0.42
N GLU A 175 -16.69 -3.72 -0.06
CA GLU A 175 -18.05 -3.22 0.17
C GLU A 175 -18.91 -3.33 -1.09
N LYS A 176 -18.33 -3.09 -2.26
CA LYS A 176 -19.05 -3.13 -3.54
C LYS A 176 -19.56 -4.54 -3.86
N ASN A 177 -18.76 -5.55 -3.57
CA ASN A 177 -19.10 -6.95 -3.80
C ASN A 177 -19.71 -7.64 -2.58
N GLY A 178 -19.92 -6.89 -1.48
CA GLY A 178 -20.50 -7.41 -0.23
C GLY A 178 -19.64 -8.48 0.45
N ILE A 179 -18.30 -8.46 0.25
CA ILE A 179 -17.39 -9.47 0.76
C ILE A 179 -16.74 -8.96 2.05
N SER A 180 -16.74 -9.81 3.07
CA SER A 180 -15.88 -9.68 4.24
C SER A 180 -15.20 -11.01 4.54
N LEU A 181 -13.89 -10.95 4.84
CA LEU A 181 -13.09 -12.11 5.22
C LEU A 181 -12.24 -11.75 6.42
N GLN A 182 -12.24 -12.63 7.42
CA GLN A 182 -11.31 -12.61 8.54
C GLN A 182 -10.52 -13.91 8.52
N VAL A 183 -9.20 -13.82 8.62
CA VAL A 183 -8.29 -14.97 8.65
C VAL A 183 -7.37 -14.86 9.86
N ASN A 184 -7.23 -15.97 10.60
CA ASN A 184 -6.28 -16.10 11.69
C ASN A 184 -4.98 -16.77 11.22
N ASP A 185 -3.93 -16.76 12.04
CA ASP A 185 -2.61 -17.36 11.74
C ASP A 185 -2.66 -18.81 11.27
N ASN A 186 -3.60 -19.58 11.79
CA ASN A 186 -3.78 -21.02 11.52
C ASN A 186 -4.75 -21.32 10.38
N GLY A 187 -5.23 -20.29 9.66
CA GLY A 187 -6.21 -20.42 8.58
C GLY A 187 -7.64 -20.66 9.03
N THR A 188 -7.95 -20.51 10.33
CA THR A 188 -9.33 -20.38 10.80
C THR A 188 -9.84 -18.98 10.52
N GLY A 189 -11.17 -18.79 10.54
CA GLY A 189 -11.75 -17.49 10.28
C GLY A 189 -13.18 -17.55 9.74
N MET A 190 -13.59 -16.46 9.09
CA MET A 190 -14.94 -16.30 8.56
C MET A 190 -14.91 -15.55 7.24
N TYR A 191 -15.60 -16.08 6.25
CA TYR A 191 -15.91 -15.41 4.99
C TYR A 191 -17.41 -15.16 4.92
N LYS A 192 -17.80 -13.99 4.49
CA LYS A 192 -19.19 -13.61 4.22
C LYS A 192 -19.30 -12.91 2.87
N ASN A 193 -20.33 -13.26 2.10
CA ASN A 193 -20.73 -12.55 0.92
C ASN A 193 -22.21 -12.17 1.03
N GLU A 194 -22.49 -10.93 1.38
CA GLU A 194 -23.86 -10.43 1.60
C GLU A 194 -24.69 -10.42 0.32
N ASN A 195 -24.05 -10.17 -0.83
CA ASN A 195 -24.75 -10.13 -2.11
C ASN A 195 -25.29 -11.50 -2.54
N ASN A 196 -24.62 -12.57 -2.16
CA ASN A 196 -24.99 -13.93 -2.50
C ASN A 196 -25.58 -14.71 -1.32
N GLY A 197 -25.59 -14.11 -0.12
CA GLY A 197 -26.04 -14.75 1.13
C GLY A 197 -25.20 -15.97 1.50
N ILE A 198 -23.89 -15.92 1.26
CA ILE A 198 -22.95 -17.01 1.55
C ILE A 198 -22.16 -16.67 2.80
N ASP A 199 -22.15 -17.59 3.77
CA ASP A 199 -21.29 -17.55 4.95
C ASP A 199 -20.45 -18.83 5.01
N ILE A 200 -19.13 -18.69 5.23
CA ILE A 200 -18.21 -19.80 5.48
C ILE A 200 -17.49 -19.53 6.80
N MET A 201 -17.62 -20.47 7.73
CA MET A 201 -16.90 -20.41 9.01
C MET A 201 -15.93 -21.60 9.08
N ILE A 202 -14.69 -21.31 9.48
CA ILE A 202 -13.66 -22.34 9.70
C ILE A 202 -13.09 -22.15 11.11
N ASN A 203 -13.17 -23.19 11.90
CA ASN A 203 -12.60 -23.25 13.24
C ASN A 203 -11.75 -24.52 13.43
N GLU A 204 -11.34 -24.84 14.65
CA GLU A 204 -10.54 -26.04 14.93
C GLU A 204 -11.35 -27.33 14.75
N GLU A 205 -12.66 -27.28 14.94
CA GLU A 205 -13.55 -28.41 14.83
C GLU A 205 -13.91 -28.76 13.39
N GLY A 206 -13.85 -27.77 12.48
CA GLY A 206 -14.19 -28.01 11.10
C GLY A 206 -14.44 -26.75 10.28
N ALA A 207 -15.18 -26.94 9.20
CA ALA A 207 -15.63 -25.87 8.30
C ALA A 207 -17.13 -26.02 8.03
N THR A 208 -17.84 -24.89 8.01
CA THR A 208 -19.28 -24.81 7.70
C THR A 208 -19.48 -23.81 6.57
N TYR A 209 -20.21 -24.20 5.54
CA TYR A 209 -20.73 -23.33 4.48
C TYR A 209 -22.24 -23.22 4.64
N THR A 210 -22.75 -22.01 4.57
CA THR A 210 -24.18 -21.74 4.63
C THR A 210 -24.59 -20.78 3.51
N SER A 211 -25.70 -21.11 2.85
CA SER A 211 -26.40 -20.21 1.97
C SER A 211 -27.92 -20.34 2.19
N ALA A 212 -28.74 -19.62 1.42
CA ALA A 212 -30.21 -19.66 1.56
C ALA A 212 -30.80 -21.08 1.62
N ASN A 213 -30.28 -21.98 0.77
CA ASN A 213 -30.84 -23.32 0.61
C ASN A 213 -29.85 -24.44 0.89
N LEU A 214 -28.56 -24.14 1.12
CA LEU A 214 -27.52 -25.16 1.23
C LEU A 214 -26.71 -24.95 2.51
N VAL A 215 -26.52 -26.02 3.26
CA VAL A 215 -25.55 -26.15 4.35
C VAL A 215 -24.60 -27.28 4.03
N ILE A 216 -23.30 -27.05 4.20
CA ILE A 216 -22.26 -28.10 4.12
C ILE A 216 -21.41 -28.00 5.38
N GLU A 217 -21.15 -29.11 6.01
CA GLU A 217 -20.23 -29.23 7.15
C GLU A 217 -19.14 -30.25 6.87
N ASN A 218 -17.90 -29.87 7.13
CA ASN A 218 -16.74 -30.74 7.05
C ASN A 218 -16.02 -30.72 8.40
N ASN A 219 -16.16 -31.77 9.19
CA ASN A 219 -15.62 -31.84 10.54
C ASN A 219 -14.22 -32.50 10.55
N SER A 220 -13.41 -32.10 11.53
CA SER A 220 -12.02 -32.59 11.69
C SER A 220 -11.94 -34.07 12.06
N ASP A 221 -13.02 -34.66 12.57
CA ASP A 221 -13.13 -36.11 12.86
C ASP A 221 -13.50 -36.98 11.64
N GLY A 222 -13.64 -36.33 10.46
CA GLY A 222 -14.03 -36.99 9.22
C GLY A 222 -15.53 -37.12 9.01
N SER A 223 -16.36 -36.63 9.94
CA SER A 223 -17.80 -36.53 9.75
C SER A 223 -18.18 -35.29 8.94
N GLY A 224 -19.42 -35.18 8.50
CA GLY A 224 -19.90 -34.01 7.82
C GLY A 224 -21.34 -34.15 7.35
N GLU A 225 -21.88 -32.98 6.92
CA GLU A 225 -23.26 -32.84 6.49
C GLU A 225 -23.34 -32.15 5.13
N TYR A 226 -24.29 -32.57 4.30
CA TYR A 226 -24.77 -31.83 3.13
C TYR A 226 -26.28 -31.75 3.19
N HIS A 227 -26.82 -30.55 3.31
CA HIS A 227 -28.24 -30.29 3.42
C HIS A 227 -28.72 -29.32 2.34
N ASP A 228 -29.30 -29.82 1.27
CA ASP A 228 -29.96 -29.04 0.22
C ASP A 228 -31.47 -28.97 0.50
N LYS A 229 -31.90 -27.89 1.11
CA LYS A 229 -33.30 -27.64 1.49
C LYS A 229 -34.21 -27.52 0.26
N SER A 230 -33.70 -27.05 -0.88
CA SER A 230 -34.47 -26.93 -2.12
C SER A 230 -34.84 -28.30 -2.73
N LYS A 231 -34.00 -29.31 -2.47
CA LYS A 231 -34.20 -30.69 -2.93
C LYS A 231 -34.75 -31.61 -1.88
N ASN A 232 -34.98 -31.14 -0.66
CA ASN A 232 -35.28 -32.00 0.51
C ASN A 232 -34.28 -33.15 0.67
N LEU A 233 -32.96 -32.86 0.45
CA LEU A 233 -31.87 -33.80 0.51
C LEU A 233 -30.96 -33.48 1.70
N LEU A 234 -30.83 -34.44 2.62
CA LEU A 234 -29.87 -34.37 3.74
C LEU A 234 -28.99 -35.62 3.66
N ILE A 235 -27.68 -35.44 3.66
CA ILE A 235 -26.66 -36.47 3.74
C ILE A 235 -25.82 -36.21 4.98
N GLU A 236 -25.79 -37.15 5.92
CA GLU A 236 -25.02 -37.09 7.15
C GLU A 236 -23.97 -38.20 7.13
N ASN A 237 -22.69 -37.86 6.93
CA ASN A 237 -21.57 -38.79 7.01
C ASN A 237 -21.05 -38.85 8.46
N ASN A 238 -20.98 -40.04 9.04
CA ASN A 238 -20.59 -40.21 10.44
C ASN A 238 -19.06 -40.27 10.68
N GLY A 239 -18.24 -40.12 9.65
CA GLY A 239 -16.77 -40.21 9.73
C GLY A 239 -16.25 -41.65 10.05
N LYS A 240 -17.11 -42.66 10.13
CA LYS A 240 -16.79 -44.02 10.57
C LYS A 240 -17.21 -45.09 9.55
N GLY A 241 -17.33 -44.71 8.29
CA GLY A 241 -17.62 -45.61 7.20
C GLY A 241 -19.09 -45.71 6.81
N LYS A 242 -19.96 -44.87 7.37
CA LYS A 242 -21.40 -44.87 7.07
C LYS A 242 -21.91 -43.46 6.83
N ALA A 243 -22.91 -43.33 5.96
CA ALA A 243 -23.70 -42.12 5.84
C ALA A 243 -25.20 -42.46 5.89
N THR A 244 -25.96 -41.51 6.44
CA THR A 244 -27.42 -41.51 6.43
C THR A 244 -27.89 -40.50 5.38
N ILE A 245 -28.77 -40.94 4.47
CA ILE A 245 -29.34 -40.07 3.44
C ILE A 245 -30.84 -39.98 3.68
N THR A 246 -31.34 -38.76 3.88
CA THR A 246 -32.78 -38.47 3.96
C THR A 246 -33.19 -37.67 2.74
N TYR A 247 -34.08 -38.26 1.93
CA TYR A 247 -34.61 -37.60 0.73
C TYR A 247 -36.14 -37.69 0.71
N ASN A 248 -36.80 -36.54 0.61
CA ASN A 248 -38.27 -36.46 0.65
C ASN A 248 -38.89 -37.26 1.80
N GLY A 249 -38.29 -37.20 3.00
CA GLY A 249 -38.76 -37.90 4.21
C GLY A 249 -38.43 -39.38 4.28
N LYS A 250 -37.75 -39.95 3.28
CA LYS A 250 -37.28 -41.37 3.30
C LYS A 250 -35.80 -41.40 3.68
N THR A 251 -35.45 -42.27 4.60
CA THR A 251 -34.09 -42.39 5.12
C THR A 251 -33.47 -43.72 4.75
N VAL A 252 -32.23 -43.73 4.26
CA VAL A 252 -31.42 -44.91 3.97
C VAL A 252 -30.03 -44.76 4.55
N GLU A 253 -29.45 -45.84 5.02
CA GLU A 253 -28.05 -45.91 5.44
C GLU A 253 -27.21 -46.58 4.33
N VAL A 254 -26.05 -46.01 4.05
CA VAL A 254 -25.12 -46.46 3.01
C VAL A 254 -23.69 -46.51 3.54
N ASP A 255 -22.83 -47.26 2.87
CA ASP A 255 -21.40 -47.20 3.12
C ASP A 255 -20.84 -45.89 2.52
N ALA A 256 -20.06 -45.13 3.28
CA ALA A 256 -19.44 -43.90 2.85
C ALA A 256 -18.07 -43.74 3.51
N LYS A 257 -17.10 -43.24 2.76
CA LYS A 257 -15.76 -42.95 3.31
C LYS A 257 -15.82 -41.74 4.23
N PRO A 258 -14.99 -41.70 5.29
CA PRO A 258 -14.79 -40.49 6.05
C PRO A 258 -14.34 -39.34 5.14
N LEU A 259 -14.71 -38.09 5.50
CA LEU A 259 -14.25 -36.90 4.80
C LEU A 259 -12.75 -36.70 4.99
N GLY A 260 -12.14 -36.01 4.05
CA GLY A 260 -10.78 -35.47 4.20
C GLY A 260 -10.70 -34.36 5.26
N LYS A 261 -9.51 -33.82 5.44
CA LYS A 261 -9.32 -32.69 6.35
C LYS A 261 -10.16 -31.50 5.89
N PRO A 262 -10.81 -30.76 6.84
CA PRO A 262 -11.49 -29.53 6.51
C PRO A 262 -10.56 -28.51 5.84
N PRO A 263 -11.07 -27.70 4.92
CA PRO A 263 -10.27 -26.66 4.30
C PRO A 263 -9.79 -25.61 5.32
N ARG A 264 -8.84 -24.78 4.93
CA ARG A 264 -8.40 -23.61 5.68
C ARG A 264 -8.36 -22.42 4.75
N PHE A 265 -8.63 -21.22 5.27
CA PHE A 265 -8.40 -19.99 4.51
C PHE A 265 -6.92 -19.83 4.21
N LEU A 266 -6.62 -19.35 3.02
CA LEU A 266 -5.28 -18.91 2.67
C LEU A 266 -4.95 -17.65 3.46
N LYS A 267 -3.68 -17.43 3.71
CA LYS A 267 -3.19 -16.19 4.31
C LYS A 267 -3.51 -15.01 3.40
N LEU A 268 -3.85 -13.88 4.00
CA LEU A 268 -4.00 -12.63 3.28
C LEU A 268 -2.64 -12.18 2.73
N GLU A 269 -2.68 -11.51 1.59
CA GLU A 269 -1.48 -10.86 1.06
C GLU A 269 -1.05 -9.70 1.93
N MET A 270 0.24 -9.37 1.88
CA MET A 270 0.77 -8.22 2.57
C MET A 270 0.27 -6.92 1.94
N VAL A 271 0.24 -5.85 2.75
CA VAL A 271 -0.05 -4.51 2.24
C VAL A 271 0.92 -4.15 1.12
N PRO A 272 0.46 -3.61 -0.01
CA PRO A 272 1.34 -3.14 -1.08
C PRO A 272 2.41 -2.16 -0.56
N PRO A 273 3.62 -2.14 -1.15
CA PRO A 273 4.65 -1.21 -0.73
C PRO A 273 4.21 0.24 -0.94
N VAL A 274 4.66 1.12 -0.04
CA VAL A 274 4.47 2.55 -0.20
C VAL A 274 5.18 2.98 -1.48
N PRO A 275 4.49 3.71 -2.40
CA PRO A 275 5.09 4.18 -3.64
C PRO A 275 6.33 5.03 -3.38
N ALA A 276 7.30 4.97 -4.29
CA ALA A 276 8.44 5.87 -4.25
C ALA A 276 7.96 7.33 -4.42
N ILE A 277 8.72 8.27 -3.84
CA ILE A 277 8.45 9.69 -4.06
C ILE A 277 8.74 10.02 -5.53
N GLU A 278 7.70 10.39 -6.26
CA GLU A 278 7.84 10.81 -7.66
C GLU A 278 8.39 12.23 -7.73
N ALA A 279 9.61 12.38 -8.19
CA ALA A 279 10.14 13.63 -8.67
C ALA A 279 10.90 13.36 -9.97
N ASN A 280 10.77 14.24 -10.95
CA ASN A 280 11.52 14.13 -12.18
C ASN A 280 12.81 14.96 -12.17
N ASN A 281 13.04 15.72 -11.10
CA ASN A 281 14.23 16.53 -10.90
C ASN A 281 14.61 16.60 -9.40
N LEU A 282 15.89 16.81 -9.15
CA LEU A 282 16.42 17.19 -7.84
C LEU A 282 16.74 18.68 -7.86
N LEU A 283 16.14 19.43 -6.96
CA LEU A 283 16.45 20.82 -6.71
C LEU A 283 17.43 20.93 -5.55
N ILE A 284 18.61 21.47 -5.80
CA ILE A 284 19.58 21.83 -4.79
C ILE A 284 19.51 23.35 -4.60
N THR A 285 19.12 23.79 -3.42
CA THR A 285 19.06 25.24 -3.11
C THR A 285 20.25 25.62 -2.26
N LEU A 286 20.94 26.68 -2.71
CA LEU A 286 22.10 27.28 -2.06
C LEU A 286 21.77 28.74 -1.74
N ASP A 287 21.86 29.13 -0.48
CA ASP A 287 21.68 30.53 -0.07
C ASP A 287 22.78 31.40 -0.67
N SER A 288 22.41 32.48 -1.36
CA SER A 288 23.36 33.40 -1.98
C SER A 288 24.26 34.10 -0.93
N GLY A 289 23.80 34.33 0.30
CA GLY A 289 24.62 34.92 1.37
C GLY A 289 25.73 33.98 1.85
N VAL A 290 25.55 32.65 1.65
CA VAL A 290 26.61 31.65 1.86
C VAL A 290 27.60 31.66 0.71
N LEU A 291 27.12 31.85 -0.53
CA LEU A 291 27.94 31.76 -1.72
C LEU A 291 28.71 33.03 -2.05
N PHE A 292 28.12 34.21 -1.84
CA PHE A 292 28.62 35.50 -2.33
C PHE A 292 28.53 36.58 -1.24
N ASP A 293 29.39 37.60 -1.35
CA ASP A 293 29.20 38.84 -0.64
C ASP A 293 28.06 39.68 -1.29
N VAL A 294 27.54 40.67 -0.56
CA VAL A 294 26.50 41.57 -1.04
C VAL A 294 26.96 42.24 -2.35
N ASP A 295 26.08 42.23 -3.36
CA ASP A 295 26.34 42.76 -4.70
C ASP A 295 27.53 42.17 -5.43
N LYS A 296 27.99 40.98 -4.99
CA LYS A 296 29.09 40.25 -5.65
C LYS A 296 28.59 38.94 -6.25
N TYR A 297 29.38 38.46 -7.22
CA TYR A 297 29.22 37.16 -7.86
C TYR A 297 30.50 36.27 -7.75
N ASN A 298 31.55 36.82 -7.10
CA ASN A 298 32.75 36.03 -6.79
C ASN A 298 32.47 35.10 -5.60
N LEU A 299 32.73 33.83 -5.77
CA LEU A 299 32.50 32.82 -4.73
C LEU A 299 33.41 33.05 -3.51
N ARG A 300 32.81 33.05 -2.32
CA ARG A 300 33.50 33.08 -1.04
C ARG A 300 34.32 31.80 -0.84
N PRO A 301 35.43 31.84 -0.07
CA PRO A 301 36.24 30.64 0.19
C PRO A 301 35.43 29.46 0.78
N GLY A 302 34.52 29.74 1.72
CA GLY A 302 33.65 28.70 2.31
C GLY A 302 32.67 28.09 1.29
N ALA A 303 32.18 28.88 0.34
CA ALA A 303 31.32 28.42 -0.75
C ALA A 303 32.09 27.50 -1.71
N GLN A 304 33.34 27.79 -1.99
CA GLN A 304 34.18 26.94 -2.83
C GLN A 304 34.34 25.52 -2.26
N GLU A 305 34.43 25.39 -0.93
CA GLU A 305 34.50 24.06 -0.29
C GLU A 305 33.19 23.28 -0.42
N ILE A 306 32.04 23.96 -0.23
CA ILE A 306 30.72 23.36 -0.43
C ILE A 306 30.56 22.88 -1.89
N LEU A 307 30.88 23.73 -2.85
CA LEU A 307 30.75 23.40 -4.27
C LEU A 307 31.77 22.34 -4.73
N LYS A 308 32.96 22.26 -4.11
CA LYS A 308 33.93 21.19 -4.36
C LYS A 308 33.39 19.84 -3.91
N ASN A 309 32.79 19.78 -2.74
CA ASN A 309 32.13 18.55 -2.25
C ASN A 309 30.97 18.15 -3.16
N LEU A 310 30.16 19.11 -3.59
CA LEU A 310 29.10 18.87 -4.56
C LEU A 310 29.65 18.35 -5.91
N ALA A 311 30.75 18.93 -6.40
CA ALA A 311 31.37 18.48 -7.65
C ALA A 311 31.84 17.01 -7.59
N VAL A 312 32.32 16.55 -6.42
CA VAL A 312 32.67 15.12 -6.23
C VAL A 312 31.43 14.25 -6.44
N VAL A 313 30.33 14.58 -5.79
CA VAL A 313 29.09 13.80 -5.88
C VAL A 313 28.50 13.83 -7.29
N LEU A 314 28.48 14.99 -7.97
CA LEU A 314 27.99 15.10 -9.34
C LEU A 314 28.80 14.24 -10.33
N LYS A 315 30.13 14.14 -10.11
CA LYS A 315 31.02 13.28 -10.92
C LYS A 315 30.76 11.80 -10.65
N GLU A 316 30.67 11.41 -9.36
CA GLU A 316 30.39 10.01 -8.99
C GLU A 316 29.04 9.51 -9.46
N ALA A 317 28.04 10.40 -9.49
CA ALA A 317 26.70 10.12 -9.98
C ALA A 317 26.61 10.14 -11.52
N ASP A 318 27.71 10.49 -12.23
CA ASP A 318 27.81 10.57 -13.70
C ASP A 318 26.71 11.44 -14.35
N ILE A 319 26.39 12.58 -13.69
CA ILE A 319 25.36 13.51 -14.17
C ILE A 319 25.76 14.08 -15.53
N LYS A 320 24.87 13.94 -16.52
CA LYS A 320 25.14 14.34 -17.90
C LYS A 320 24.73 15.79 -18.22
N SER A 321 23.69 16.27 -17.55
CA SER A 321 23.19 17.64 -17.72
C SER A 321 22.46 18.13 -16.48
N PHE A 322 22.49 19.43 -16.22
CA PHE A 322 21.71 20.10 -15.21
C PHE A 322 21.64 21.62 -15.47
N GLU A 323 20.74 22.30 -14.77
CA GLU A 323 20.58 23.74 -14.86
C GLU A 323 21.04 24.40 -13.55
N ILE A 324 21.53 25.63 -13.65
CA ILE A 324 21.88 26.47 -12.53
C ILE A 324 21.15 27.80 -12.70
N ASP A 325 20.24 28.09 -11.78
CA ASP A 325 19.38 29.26 -11.81
C ASP A 325 19.74 30.22 -10.68
N GLY A 326 19.99 31.49 -11.02
CA GLY A 326 20.27 32.55 -10.06
C GLY A 326 19.03 33.39 -9.79
N HIS A 327 18.84 33.76 -8.53
CA HIS A 327 17.73 34.57 -8.07
C HIS A 327 18.18 35.66 -7.12
N THR A 328 17.43 36.78 -7.08
CA THR A 328 17.62 37.92 -6.16
C THR A 328 16.34 38.15 -5.37
N ASP A 329 16.42 39.05 -4.39
CA ASP A 329 15.25 39.75 -3.88
C ASP A 329 14.92 40.97 -4.80
N SER A 330 13.96 41.79 -4.38
CA SER A 330 13.45 42.95 -5.13
C SER A 330 14.07 44.29 -4.71
N ASP A 331 15.28 44.32 -4.10
CA ASP A 331 15.86 45.57 -3.57
C ASP A 331 16.57 46.44 -4.63
N ALA A 332 16.80 45.90 -5.85
CA ALA A 332 17.44 46.67 -6.93
C ALA A 332 16.53 46.69 -8.18
N SER A 333 17.01 47.30 -9.27
CA SER A 333 16.25 47.29 -10.53
C SER A 333 16.25 45.90 -11.17
N ASP A 334 15.17 45.57 -11.92
CA ASP A 334 15.00 44.29 -12.62
C ASP A 334 16.22 43.97 -13.50
N GLU A 335 16.76 44.99 -14.23
CA GLU A 335 17.91 44.80 -15.11
C GLU A 335 19.18 44.45 -14.32
N TYR A 336 19.39 45.16 -13.19
CA TYR A 336 20.50 44.85 -12.30
C TYR A 336 20.38 43.46 -11.67
N ASN A 337 19.21 43.15 -11.13
CA ASN A 337 18.91 41.85 -10.53
C ASN A 337 19.07 40.71 -11.55
N LYS A 338 18.60 40.90 -12.78
CA LYS A 338 18.80 39.97 -13.88
C LYS A 338 20.28 39.72 -14.14
N THR A 339 21.08 40.78 -14.27
CA THR A 339 22.51 40.70 -14.54
C THR A 339 23.28 40.06 -13.37
N LEU A 340 22.95 40.42 -12.14
CA LEU A 340 23.60 39.87 -10.95
C LEU A 340 23.32 38.37 -10.81
N SER A 341 22.06 37.94 -11.00
CA SER A 341 21.66 36.56 -10.94
C SER A 341 22.30 35.70 -12.03
N ASP A 342 22.39 36.21 -13.27
CA ASP A 342 23.10 35.54 -14.37
C ASP A 342 24.60 35.34 -14.03
N ASN A 343 25.27 36.38 -13.52
CA ASN A 343 26.68 36.30 -13.15
C ASN A 343 26.92 35.31 -12.01
N ARG A 344 26.02 35.23 -11.02
CA ARG A 344 26.08 34.27 -9.93
C ARG A 344 25.95 32.82 -10.41
N ALA A 345 24.97 32.56 -11.28
CA ALA A 345 24.79 31.23 -11.89
C ALA A 345 26.04 30.81 -12.69
N LYS A 346 26.61 31.75 -13.50
CA LYS A 346 27.85 31.49 -14.27
C LYS A 346 29.05 31.24 -13.35
N SER A 347 29.21 31.95 -12.26
CA SER A 347 30.33 31.71 -11.31
C SER A 347 30.27 30.34 -10.69
N VAL A 348 29.08 29.85 -10.37
CA VAL A 348 28.89 28.47 -9.87
C VAL A 348 29.22 27.44 -10.96
N LYS A 349 28.75 27.64 -12.21
CA LYS A 349 29.08 26.77 -13.34
C LYS A 349 30.59 26.71 -13.58
N GLU A 350 31.25 27.86 -13.68
CA GLU A 350 32.69 27.94 -13.92
C GLU A 350 33.48 27.20 -12.84
N PHE A 351 33.08 27.38 -11.59
CA PHE A 351 33.73 26.66 -10.48
C PHE A 351 33.50 25.15 -10.56
N LEU A 352 32.28 24.66 -10.75
CA LEU A 352 32.00 23.22 -10.87
C LEU A 352 32.74 22.62 -12.04
N SER A 353 32.80 23.32 -13.19
CA SER A 353 33.57 22.88 -14.36
C SER A 353 35.07 22.82 -14.06
N SER A 354 35.63 23.80 -13.32
CA SER A 354 37.03 23.77 -12.89
C SER A 354 37.37 22.63 -11.95
N GLN A 355 36.37 22.12 -11.21
CA GLN A 355 36.48 20.93 -10.37
C GLN A 355 36.31 19.60 -11.14
N GLY A 356 36.21 19.67 -12.48
CA GLY A 356 36.16 18.50 -13.36
C GLY A 356 34.77 17.92 -13.57
N VAL A 357 33.70 18.66 -13.28
CA VAL A 357 32.32 18.27 -13.69
C VAL A 357 32.18 18.44 -15.19
N LYS A 358 31.93 17.36 -15.93
CA LYS A 358 31.86 17.31 -17.40
C LYS A 358 30.41 17.34 -17.94
N ALA A 359 29.44 17.67 -17.11
CA ALA A 359 28.05 17.77 -17.51
C ALA A 359 27.81 18.97 -18.46
N ASN A 360 26.76 18.87 -19.28
CA ASN A 360 26.22 20.04 -19.97
C ASN A 360 25.46 20.91 -18.96
N ILE A 361 26.03 22.07 -18.62
CA ILE A 361 25.48 22.97 -17.59
C ILE A 361 24.85 24.18 -18.29
N ILE A 362 23.53 24.31 -18.14
CA ILE A 362 22.77 25.48 -18.57
C ILE A 362 22.73 26.49 -17.39
N THR A 363 22.82 27.81 -17.66
CA THR A 363 22.73 28.84 -16.61
C THR A 363 21.67 29.85 -16.97
N ASN A 364 20.81 30.18 -16.03
CA ASN A 364 19.79 31.21 -16.15
C ASN A 364 19.87 32.17 -14.96
N GLY A 365 19.70 33.48 -15.20
CA GLY A 365 19.43 34.42 -14.13
C GLY A 365 17.96 34.87 -14.21
N TYR A 366 17.23 34.74 -13.16
CA TYR A 366 15.83 35.15 -13.11
C TYR A 366 15.61 36.50 -12.39
N GLY A 367 16.69 37.07 -11.80
CA GLY A 367 16.51 38.25 -10.97
C GLY A 367 15.48 37.96 -9.87
N GLU A 368 14.54 38.87 -9.70
CA GLU A 368 13.44 38.77 -8.74
C GLU A 368 12.17 38.12 -9.29
N SER A 369 12.13 37.71 -10.57
CA SER A 369 10.91 37.29 -11.28
C SER A 369 10.34 35.97 -10.80
N LYS A 370 11.12 35.18 -10.06
CA LYS A 370 10.68 33.87 -9.50
C LYS A 370 10.89 33.81 -7.97
N PRO A 371 10.11 34.57 -7.18
CA PRO A 371 10.24 34.57 -5.73
C PRO A 371 9.65 33.26 -5.13
N ILE A 372 10.29 32.74 -4.07
CA ILE A 372 9.78 31.63 -3.27
C ILE A 372 9.21 32.07 -1.92
N ALA A 373 9.37 33.32 -1.58
CA ALA A 373 8.83 33.94 -0.37
C ALA A 373 8.48 35.41 -0.64
N SER A 374 7.72 36.07 0.28
CA SER A 374 7.41 37.48 0.14
C SER A 374 8.67 38.33 0.19
N ASN A 375 8.78 39.30 -0.72
CA ASN A 375 9.82 40.34 -0.70
C ASN A 375 9.54 41.47 0.31
N ASP A 376 8.42 41.44 1.05
CA ASP A 376 8.07 42.45 2.04
C ASP A 376 8.79 42.25 3.38
N THR A 377 9.37 41.06 3.60
CA THR A 377 10.06 40.73 4.86
C THR A 377 11.54 40.42 4.62
N PRO A 378 12.43 40.77 5.58
CA PRO A 378 13.86 40.44 5.48
C PRO A 378 14.11 38.95 5.32
N GLU A 379 13.35 38.09 6.02
CA GLU A 379 13.44 36.64 5.96
C GLU A 379 13.00 36.08 4.60
N GLY A 380 11.98 36.69 4.01
CA GLY A 380 11.51 36.33 2.66
C GLY A 380 12.52 36.76 1.59
N LYS A 381 13.06 37.97 1.66
CA LYS A 381 14.15 38.40 0.81
C LYS A 381 15.37 37.50 0.90
N GLN A 382 15.75 37.06 2.12
CA GLN A 382 16.85 36.12 2.30
C GLN A 382 16.60 34.79 1.56
N LYS A 383 15.38 34.28 1.61
CA LYS A 383 15.01 33.03 0.87
C LYS A 383 15.04 33.23 -0.64
N ASN A 384 14.66 34.44 -1.12
CA ASN A 384 14.66 34.73 -2.54
C ASN A 384 16.08 34.87 -3.09
N ARG A 385 17.06 35.35 -2.32
CA ARG A 385 18.48 35.41 -2.67
C ARG A 385 19.10 34.00 -2.64
N ARG A 386 19.02 33.27 -3.74
CA ARG A 386 19.47 31.88 -3.85
C ARG A 386 20.05 31.56 -5.21
N VAL A 387 20.77 30.44 -5.25
CA VAL A 387 21.12 29.73 -6.48
C VAL A 387 20.49 28.33 -6.40
N GLU A 388 19.81 27.95 -7.42
CA GLU A 388 19.20 26.63 -7.59
C GLU A 388 20.00 25.81 -8.60
N ILE A 389 20.22 24.53 -8.30
CA ILE A 389 20.78 23.56 -9.24
C ILE A 389 19.71 22.49 -9.45
N ILE A 390 19.23 22.37 -10.69
CA ILE A 390 18.14 21.48 -11.08
C ILE A 390 18.73 20.32 -11.87
N ILE A 391 18.72 19.13 -11.28
CA ILE A 391 19.28 17.92 -11.87
C ILE A 391 18.13 17.04 -12.33
N PRO A 392 17.98 16.79 -13.66
CA PRO A 392 16.99 15.85 -14.17
C PRO A 392 17.24 14.45 -13.58
N THR A 393 16.18 13.79 -13.14
CA THR A 393 16.21 12.39 -12.72
C THR A 393 15.74 11.55 -13.91
N MET A 394 16.63 10.73 -14.44
CA MET A 394 16.30 9.76 -15.51
C MET A 394 15.63 8.51 -14.94
#